data_e5fc2d9a07ff34a4ba8cdf72cf3fd198
#
_entry.id   e5fc2d9a07ff34a4ba8cdf72cf3fd198
#
_cell.length_a   1.000
_cell.length_b   1.000
_cell.length_c   1.000
_cell.angle_alpha   90.00
_cell.angle_beta   90.00
_cell.angle_gamma   90.00
#
_symmetry.space_group_name_H-M   'P 1'
#
loop_
_entity.id
_entity.type
_entity.pdbx_description
1 polymer ?
#
loop_
_entity_poly.entity_id
_entity_poly.type
_entity_poly.pdbx_seq_one_letter_code
_entity_poly.pdbx_strand_id
1 'polypeptide(L)'
;MRLGRASSYAVFAVVYLSEHADGTPLQGREIAESCGMPTGRLLKILQQLVRSRILASERGPSGGFRLRKPAGDINLLEIVEAIEGPIEGDVAVRQQVSGMDRARSQIEKTCVQVAEFARKQLRGVSIKDLNT
;
A
#
# COMPACT_ATOMS: atom_id res chain seq x y z
N MET A 1 -9.71 11.64 -5.07
CA MET A 1 -8.63 10.86 -4.45
C MET A 1 -7.75 10.25 -5.52
N ARG A 2 -6.47 10.20 -5.29
CA ARG A 2 -5.51 9.61 -6.23
C ARG A 2 -4.53 8.75 -5.43
N LEU A 3 -4.27 7.51 -5.89
CA LEU A 3 -3.16 6.74 -5.35
C LEU A 3 -1.85 7.30 -5.89
N GLY A 4 -0.91 7.54 -5.01
CA GLY A 4 0.42 7.99 -5.39
C GLY A 4 1.15 6.95 -6.23
N ARG A 5 2.26 7.36 -6.87
CA ARG A 5 3.03 6.48 -7.74
C ARG A 5 3.55 5.25 -7.00
N ALA A 6 4.12 5.44 -5.81
CA ALA A 6 4.66 4.34 -5.02
C ALA A 6 3.56 3.35 -4.60
N SER A 7 2.42 3.85 -4.15
CA SER A 7 1.29 2.98 -3.78
C SER A 7 0.75 2.23 -4.99
N SER A 8 0.66 2.88 -6.15
CA SER A 8 0.23 2.23 -7.38
C SER A 8 1.19 1.11 -7.79
N TYR A 9 2.50 1.36 -7.74
CA TYR A 9 3.51 0.35 -8.01
C TYR A 9 3.42 -0.81 -7.02
N ALA A 10 3.19 -0.52 -5.75
CA ALA A 10 3.04 -1.55 -4.72
C ALA A 10 1.85 -2.47 -5.03
N VAL A 11 0.70 -1.90 -5.38
CA VAL A 11 -0.49 -2.68 -5.74
C VAL A 11 -0.21 -3.55 -6.97
N PHE A 12 0.38 -2.97 -8.02
CA PHE A 12 0.67 -3.72 -9.25
C PHE A 12 1.65 -4.87 -8.99
N ALA A 13 2.67 -4.64 -8.18
CA ALA A 13 3.63 -5.68 -7.82
C ALA A 13 2.98 -6.83 -7.05
N VAL A 14 2.10 -6.52 -6.11
CA VAL A 14 1.40 -7.54 -5.31
C VAL A 14 0.43 -8.33 -6.20
N VAL A 15 -0.30 -7.65 -7.10
CA VAL A 15 -1.17 -8.31 -8.07
C VAL A 15 -0.35 -9.24 -8.97
N TYR A 16 0.78 -8.74 -9.50
CA TYR A 16 1.67 -9.56 -10.33
C TYR A 16 2.13 -10.82 -9.61
N LEU A 17 2.59 -10.68 -8.35
CA LEU A 17 2.98 -11.83 -7.54
C LEU A 17 1.83 -12.81 -7.33
N SER A 18 0.62 -12.31 -7.11
CA SER A 18 -0.54 -13.19 -6.89
C SER A 18 -0.91 -13.99 -8.13
N GLU A 19 -0.61 -13.48 -9.32
CA GLU A 19 -0.98 -14.12 -10.59
C GLU A 19 0.12 -15.01 -11.16
N HIS A 20 1.39 -14.71 -10.88
CA HIS A 20 2.53 -15.36 -11.54
C HIS A 20 3.39 -16.21 -10.62
N ALA A 21 3.24 -16.07 -9.31
CA ALA A 21 3.99 -16.88 -8.36
C ALA A 21 3.15 -18.09 -7.93
N ASP A 22 3.66 -19.27 -8.21
CA ASP A 22 3.01 -20.54 -7.83
C ASP A 22 3.55 -21.07 -6.47
N GLY A 23 3.87 -20.15 -5.58
CA GLY A 23 4.47 -20.46 -4.29
C GLY A 23 5.99 -20.32 -4.26
N THR A 24 6.64 -20.15 -5.42
CA THR A 24 8.07 -19.86 -5.50
C THR A 24 8.31 -18.35 -5.49
N PRO A 25 9.41 -17.89 -4.85
CA PRO A 25 9.72 -16.45 -4.85
C PRO A 25 10.07 -15.96 -6.26
N LEU A 26 9.71 -14.72 -6.54
CA LEU A 26 10.10 -14.02 -7.77
C LEU A 26 11.10 -12.92 -7.44
N GLN A 27 12.12 -12.76 -8.27
CA GLN A 27 13.12 -11.72 -8.05
C GLN A 27 12.53 -10.34 -8.34
N GLY A 28 12.97 -9.36 -7.57
CA GLY A 28 12.49 -7.98 -7.73
C GLY A 28 12.72 -7.42 -9.12
N ARG A 29 13.83 -7.79 -9.76
CA ARG A 29 14.12 -7.39 -11.13
C ARG A 29 13.08 -7.92 -12.13
N GLU A 30 12.67 -9.17 -11.97
CA GLU A 30 11.64 -9.77 -12.82
C GLU A 30 10.30 -9.05 -12.66
N ILE A 31 9.92 -8.75 -11.42
CA ILE A 31 8.70 -8.00 -11.13
C ILE A 31 8.77 -6.61 -11.75
N ALA A 32 9.90 -5.91 -11.59
CA ALA A 32 10.09 -4.56 -12.11
C ALA A 32 10.00 -4.53 -13.64
N GLU A 33 10.67 -5.45 -14.32
CA GLU A 33 10.64 -5.53 -15.78
C GLU A 33 9.22 -5.82 -16.29
N SER A 34 8.53 -6.76 -15.66
CA SER A 34 7.16 -7.12 -16.05
C SER A 34 6.16 -6.00 -15.81
N CYS A 35 6.36 -5.21 -14.78
CA CYS A 35 5.46 -4.09 -14.46
C CYS A 35 5.90 -2.75 -15.06
N GLY A 36 7.01 -2.73 -15.79
CA GLY A 36 7.52 -1.50 -16.41
C GLY A 36 8.01 -0.46 -15.42
N MET A 37 8.62 -0.91 -14.30
CA MET A 37 9.08 -0.04 -13.22
C MET A 37 10.60 -0.04 -13.12
N PRO A 38 11.21 1.09 -12.65
CA PRO A 38 12.64 1.08 -12.32
C PRO A 38 12.94 0.12 -11.18
N THR A 39 13.91 -0.78 -11.38
CA THR A 39 14.23 -1.85 -10.41
C THR A 39 14.57 -1.30 -9.02
N GLY A 40 15.43 -0.28 -8.95
CA GLY A 40 15.85 0.27 -7.67
C GLY A 40 14.71 0.85 -6.85
N ARG A 41 13.76 1.51 -7.51
CA ARG A 41 12.58 2.08 -6.86
C ARG A 41 11.66 0.97 -6.38
N LEU A 42 11.43 -0.05 -7.22
CA LEU A 42 10.57 -1.15 -6.84
C LEU A 42 11.15 -1.95 -5.68
N LEU A 43 12.47 -2.18 -5.63
CA LEU A 43 13.09 -2.90 -4.51
C LEU A 43 12.80 -2.23 -3.17
N LYS A 44 12.83 -0.90 -3.12
CA LYS A 44 12.49 -0.16 -1.88
C LYS A 44 11.03 -0.38 -1.49
N ILE A 45 10.13 -0.36 -2.47
CA ILE A 45 8.71 -0.62 -2.25
C ILE A 45 8.49 -2.04 -1.74
N LEU A 46 9.12 -3.03 -2.37
CA LEU A 46 9.00 -4.43 -1.94
C LEU A 46 9.51 -4.63 -0.52
N GLN A 47 10.61 -3.96 -0.15
CA GLN A 47 11.13 -4.02 1.22
C GLN A 47 10.16 -3.41 2.23
N GLN A 48 9.47 -2.32 1.88
CA GLN A 48 8.42 -1.75 2.75
C GLN A 48 7.27 -2.74 2.93
N LEU A 49 6.88 -3.44 1.88
CA LEU A 49 5.83 -4.46 1.94
C LEU A 49 6.26 -5.67 2.78
N VAL A 50 7.54 -6.03 2.76
CA VAL A 50 8.09 -7.07 3.64
C VAL A 50 8.02 -6.63 5.10
N ARG A 51 8.44 -5.41 5.40
CA ARG A 51 8.37 -4.86 6.77
C ARG A 51 6.95 -4.81 7.30
N SER A 52 5.98 -4.59 6.43
CA SER A 52 4.55 -4.57 6.80
C SER A 52 3.90 -5.95 6.77
N ARG A 53 4.68 -7.00 6.56
CA ARG A 53 4.24 -8.39 6.56
C ARG A 53 3.19 -8.74 5.50
N ILE A 54 3.20 -8.00 4.41
CA ILE A 54 2.37 -8.30 3.23
C ILE A 54 3.13 -9.28 2.34
N LEU A 55 4.44 -9.07 2.19
CA LEU A 55 5.34 -9.97 1.46
C LEU A 55 6.34 -10.61 2.41
N ALA A 56 6.92 -11.71 1.95
CA ALA A 56 8.10 -12.33 2.56
C ALA A 56 9.23 -12.32 1.53
N SER A 57 10.47 -12.22 2.01
CA SER A 57 11.65 -12.29 1.14
C SER A 57 12.49 -13.51 1.50
N GLU A 58 13.11 -14.11 0.50
CA GLU A 58 14.03 -15.22 0.66
C GLU A 58 15.35 -14.90 -0.07
N ARG A 59 16.45 -15.26 0.56
CA ARG A 59 17.79 -15.02 0.02
C ARG A 59 18.24 -16.14 -0.91
N GLY A 60 19.26 -15.86 -1.71
CA GLY A 60 19.94 -16.84 -2.55
C GLY A 60 19.52 -16.78 -4.00
N PRO A 61 20.12 -17.66 -4.85
CA PRO A 61 19.86 -17.66 -6.30
C PRO A 61 18.41 -17.98 -6.67
N SER A 62 17.74 -18.77 -5.82
CA SER A 62 16.33 -19.13 -6.01
C SER A 62 15.42 -18.27 -5.15
N GLY A 63 15.94 -17.20 -4.54
CA GLY A 63 15.22 -16.33 -3.65
C GLY A 63 14.44 -15.25 -4.38
N GLY A 64 13.91 -14.33 -3.62
CA GLY A 64 13.09 -13.23 -4.12
C GLY A 64 11.97 -12.91 -3.17
N PHE A 65 10.84 -12.50 -3.72
CA PHE A 65 9.68 -12.06 -2.95
C PHE A 65 8.48 -12.95 -3.25
N ARG A 66 7.68 -13.19 -2.23
CA ARG A 66 6.42 -13.93 -2.36
C ARG A 66 5.37 -13.34 -1.44
N LEU A 67 4.11 -13.65 -1.71
CA LEU A 67 3.02 -13.25 -0.81
C LEU A 67 3.19 -13.97 0.52
N ARG A 68 3.00 -13.24 1.62
CA ARG A 68 3.06 -13.82 2.96
C ARG A 68 1.76 -14.53 3.33
N LYS A 69 0.65 -14.12 2.71
CA LYS A 69 -0.68 -14.67 2.96
C LYS A 69 -1.47 -14.71 1.64
N PRO A 70 -2.59 -15.45 1.58
CA PRO A 70 -3.37 -15.56 0.36
C PRO A 70 -3.85 -14.20 -0.16
N ALA A 71 -3.95 -14.08 -1.49
CA ALA A 71 -4.39 -12.83 -2.14
C ALA A 71 -5.74 -12.33 -1.63
N GLY A 72 -6.65 -13.23 -1.27
CA GLY A 72 -7.94 -12.87 -0.70
C GLY A 72 -7.86 -12.24 0.68
N ASP A 73 -6.74 -12.42 1.38
CA ASP A 73 -6.52 -11.90 2.72
C ASP A 73 -5.65 -10.63 2.73
N ILE A 74 -5.28 -10.14 1.55
CA ILE A 74 -4.55 -8.88 1.39
C ILE A 74 -5.50 -7.87 0.77
N ASN A 75 -5.70 -6.74 1.43
CA ASN A 75 -6.59 -5.69 0.93
C ASN A 75 -5.81 -4.43 0.54
N LEU A 76 -6.46 -3.55 -0.21
CA LEU A 76 -5.85 -2.30 -0.66
C LEU A 76 -5.43 -1.39 0.49
N LEU A 77 -6.17 -1.38 1.59
CA LEU A 77 -5.84 -0.53 2.73
C LEU A 77 -4.47 -0.87 3.31
N GLU A 78 -4.18 -2.18 3.52
CA GLU A 78 -2.88 -2.60 4.07
C GLU A 78 -1.73 -2.13 3.17
N ILE A 79 -1.89 -2.25 1.86
CA ILE A 79 -0.85 -1.87 0.91
C ILE A 79 -0.63 -0.35 0.93
N VAL A 80 -1.71 0.42 0.85
CA VAL A 80 -1.62 1.88 0.85
C VAL A 80 -0.99 2.38 2.16
N GLU A 81 -1.43 1.86 3.29
CA GLU A 81 -0.89 2.26 4.59
C GLU A 81 0.56 1.81 4.80
N ALA A 82 0.97 0.70 4.20
CA ALA A 82 2.35 0.25 4.24
C ALA A 82 3.29 1.25 3.54
N ILE A 83 2.82 1.90 2.49
CA ILE A 83 3.62 2.82 1.67
C ILE A 83 3.49 4.26 2.14
N GLU A 84 2.28 4.72 2.41
CA GLU A 84 1.98 6.12 2.71
C GLU A 84 1.79 6.42 4.19
N GLY A 85 1.74 5.38 5.01
CA GLY A 85 1.39 5.51 6.42
C GLY A 85 -0.12 5.49 6.64
N PRO A 86 -0.56 5.55 7.91
CA PRO A 86 -1.98 5.46 8.25
C PRO A 86 -2.80 6.55 7.60
N ILE A 87 -3.98 6.19 7.10
CA ILE A 87 -4.95 7.15 6.60
C ILE A 87 -5.69 7.72 7.80
N GLU A 88 -5.35 8.95 8.16
CA GLU A 88 -5.90 9.65 9.32
C GLU A 88 -6.45 11.01 8.91
N GLY A 89 -7.41 11.50 9.67
CA GLY A 89 -7.97 12.82 9.43
C GLY A 89 -7.41 13.82 10.42
N ASP A 90 -6.65 14.80 9.93
CA ASP A 90 -6.14 15.86 10.78
C ASP A 90 -5.96 17.16 9.98
N VAL A 91 -5.60 18.21 10.70
CA VAL A 91 -5.21 19.48 10.13
C VAL A 91 -3.72 19.67 10.34
N ALA A 92 -2.98 19.85 9.24
CA ALA A 92 -1.51 19.92 9.29
C ALA A 92 -0.96 21.12 10.06
N VAL A 93 -1.72 22.21 10.11
CA VAL A 93 -1.34 23.41 10.87
C VAL A 93 -1.50 23.13 12.37
N ARG A 94 -0.40 23.04 13.09
CA ARG A 94 -0.39 22.70 14.53
C ARG A 94 -0.55 23.94 15.41
N GLN A 95 -0.18 25.14 14.94
CA GLN A 95 -0.27 26.34 15.73
C GLN A 95 -1.72 26.72 16.02
N GLN A 96 -1.92 27.25 17.23
CA GLN A 96 -3.20 27.83 17.61
C GLN A 96 -3.40 29.10 16.81
N VAL A 97 -4.56 29.23 16.16
CA VAL A 97 -4.92 30.45 15.42
C VAL A 97 -6.12 31.07 16.11
N SER A 98 -5.96 32.34 16.55
CA SER A 98 -6.99 33.04 17.30
C SER A 98 -8.28 33.14 16.50
N GLY A 99 -9.40 32.79 17.14
CA GLY A 99 -10.73 32.88 16.53
C GLY A 99 -11.06 31.76 15.56
N MET A 100 -10.18 30.74 15.42
CA MET A 100 -10.36 29.67 14.45
C MET A 100 -10.68 28.31 15.09
N ASP A 101 -10.97 28.25 16.37
CA ASP A 101 -11.20 26.98 17.08
C ASP A 101 -12.37 26.19 16.49
N ARG A 102 -13.46 26.87 16.19
CA ARG A 102 -14.65 26.25 15.59
C ARG A 102 -14.34 25.73 14.18
N ALA A 103 -13.63 26.53 13.39
CA ALA A 103 -13.23 26.15 12.04
C ALA A 103 -12.33 24.93 12.07
N ARG A 104 -11.32 24.94 12.94
CA ARG A 104 -10.40 23.80 13.13
C ARG A 104 -11.16 22.52 13.50
N SER A 105 -12.01 22.61 14.52
CA SER A 105 -12.79 21.46 15.00
C SER A 105 -13.66 20.89 13.89
N GLN A 106 -14.33 21.74 13.11
CA GLN A 106 -15.19 21.29 12.02
C GLN A 106 -14.39 20.64 10.88
N ILE A 107 -13.23 21.21 10.54
CA ILE A 107 -12.36 20.65 9.51
C ILE A 107 -11.81 19.30 9.95
N GLU A 108 -11.32 19.19 11.18
CA GLU A 108 -10.79 17.91 11.72
C GLU A 108 -11.87 16.83 11.71
N LYS A 109 -13.07 17.15 12.17
CA LYS A 109 -14.19 16.23 12.17
C LYS A 109 -14.50 15.73 10.75
N THR A 110 -14.52 16.65 9.78
CA THR A 110 -14.78 16.32 8.38
C THR A 110 -13.69 15.43 7.82
N CYS A 111 -12.42 15.75 8.09
CA CYS A 111 -11.29 14.94 7.63
C CYS A 111 -11.30 13.53 8.23
N VAL A 112 -11.67 13.40 9.50
CA VAL A 112 -11.82 12.09 10.15
C VAL A 112 -12.90 11.26 9.45
N GLN A 113 -14.05 11.88 9.15
CA GLN A 113 -15.13 11.19 8.45
C GLN A 113 -14.72 10.73 7.05
N VAL A 114 -14.00 11.57 6.31
CA VAL A 114 -13.47 11.21 4.97
C VAL A 114 -12.45 10.08 5.09
N ALA A 115 -11.56 10.15 6.07
CA ALA A 115 -10.56 9.10 6.30
C ALA A 115 -11.22 7.76 6.63
N GLU A 116 -12.21 7.75 7.50
CA GLU A 116 -12.95 6.52 7.85
C GLU A 116 -13.65 5.92 6.63
N PHE A 117 -14.26 6.75 5.81
CA PHE A 117 -14.90 6.31 4.57
C PHE A 117 -13.86 5.70 3.61
N ALA A 118 -12.73 6.38 3.40
CA ALA A 118 -11.66 5.89 2.54
C ALA A 118 -11.10 4.56 3.04
N ARG A 119 -10.85 4.43 4.34
CA ARG A 119 -10.36 3.20 4.96
C ARG A 119 -11.33 2.05 4.71
N LYS A 120 -12.62 2.27 4.89
CA LYS A 120 -13.65 1.25 4.68
C LYS A 120 -13.68 0.78 3.23
N GLN A 121 -13.63 1.72 2.28
CA GLN A 121 -13.65 1.39 0.85
C GLN A 121 -12.40 0.59 0.45
N LEU A 122 -11.23 1.03 0.86
CA LEU A 122 -9.97 0.35 0.53
C LEU A 122 -9.88 -1.03 1.19
N ARG A 123 -10.36 -1.17 2.42
CA ARG A 123 -10.37 -2.45 3.12
C ARG A 123 -11.28 -3.48 2.42
N GLY A 124 -12.32 -3.01 1.76
CA GLY A 124 -13.28 -3.87 1.06
C GLY A 124 -12.79 -4.47 -0.25
N VAL A 125 -11.62 -4.09 -0.74
CA VAL A 125 -11.08 -4.59 -2.01
C VAL A 125 -9.83 -5.44 -1.72
N SER A 126 -9.89 -6.73 -2.03
CA SER A 126 -8.75 -7.63 -1.87
C SER A 126 -7.92 -7.71 -3.16
N ILE A 127 -6.70 -8.19 -3.04
CA ILE A 127 -5.86 -8.45 -4.22
C ILE A 127 -6.50 -9.49 -5.13
N LYS A 128 -7.19 -10.46 -4.56
CA LYS A 128 -7.94 -11.45 -5.34
C LYS A 128 -9.00 -10.79 -6.23
N ASP A 129 -9.65 -9.73 -5.74
CA ASP A 129 -10.66 -8.98 -6.51
C ASP A 129 -10.03 -8.26 -7.71
N LEU A 130 -8.72 -7.99 -7.68
CA LEU A 130 -7.99 -7.29 -8.74
C LEU A 130 -7.33 -8.23 -9.74
N ASN A 131 -7.34 -9.52 -9.50
CA ASN A 131 -6.75 -10.49 -10.42
C ASN A 131 -7.58 -10.59 -11.70
N THR A 132 -6.88 -10.85 -12.79
CA THR A 132 -7.51 -11.03 -14.10
C THR A 132 -8.15 -12.40 -14.30
#